data_74a111ce082eaa6983fe0bc9803d66ce
#
_entry.id   74a111ce082eaa6983fe0bc9803d66ce
#
_cell.length_a   1.000
_cell.length_b   1.000
_cell.length_c   1.000
_cell.angle_alpha   90.00
_cell.angle_beta   90.00
_cell.angle_gamma   90.00
#
_symmetry.space_group_name_H-M   'P 1'
#
loop_
_entity.id
_entity.type
_entity.pdbx_description
1 polymer ?
#
loop_
_entity_poly.entity_id
_entity_poly.type
_entity_poly.pdbx_seq_one_letter_code
_entity_poly.pdbx_strand_id
1 'polypeptide(L)'
;MTEKELRQQVCRKAESWLGLREADGGHRQILRVYNAIRPLPRGYERGEGDPWCAAFVSAVGAACGLTSVLLPECGCEPMIALYRAAGRWEEADEAIPRPGDLIFYDWQDAGAGDCRGEADHVGLITAVEGDLLTVVEGNLSDAVGERRLYAGARFIRGFARPDYASAATAEGAASAPVSPSAPASPSAPASPSGGGVSEADGRGEDSGTDAPIGLVPRPLPPEGEASAATVLPILRRGDKGKAVQAGQLLLIARGYRCGPWGADGDFGPATYGAVYRFQQGKKLLLDGEIGPQTWSALVGERE
;
A
#
# COMPACT_ATOMS: atom_id res chain seq x y z
N MET A 1 -7.23 -27.15 -6.45
CA MET A 1 -5.99 -26.34 -6.49
C MET A 1 -5.46 -26.20 -5.06
N THR A 2 -4.16 -26.30 -4.89
CA THR A 2 -3.49 -26.06 -3.61
C THR A 2 -3.44 -24.55 -3.27
N GLU A 3 -3.18 -24.20 -2.02
CA GLU A 3 -2.95 -22.80 -1.62
C GLU A 3 -1.86 -22.13 -2.48
N LYS A 4 -0.76 -22.85 -2.73
CA LYS A 4 0.35 -22.35 -3.55
C LYS A 4 -0.08 -22.03 -4.98
N GLU A 5 -0.88 -22.89 -5.59
CA GLU A 5 -1.37 -22.68 -6.96
C GLU A 5 -2.33 -21.48 -7.05
N LEU A 6 -3.21 -21.32 -6.05
CA LEU A 6 -4.11 -20.16 -5.97
C LEU A 6 -3.34 -18.84 -5.82
N ARG A 7 -2.33 -18.80 -4.96
CA ARG A 7 -1.42 -17.65 -4.80
C ARG A 7 -0.71 -17.32 -6.11
N GLN A 8 -0.16 -18.33 -6.78
CA GLN A 8 0.48 -18.16 -8.10
C GLN A 8 -0.51 -17.70 -9.18
N GLN A 9 -1.76 -18.13 -9.13
CA GLN A 9 -2.80 -17.72 -10.09
C GLN A 9 -3.05 -16.20 -9.97
N VAL A 10 -3.22 -15.67 -8.77
CA VAL A 10 -3.47 -14.24 -8.58
C VAL A 10 -2.24 -13.39 -8.91
N CYS A 11 -1.02 -13.86 -8.58
CA CYS A 11 0.22 -13.18 -8.96
C CYS A 11 0.33 -13.07 -10.49
N ARG A 12 0.23 -14.21 -11.20
CA ARG A 12 0.26 -14.21 -12.68
C ARG A 12 -0.84 -13.34 -13.28
N LYS A 13 -2.03 -13.29 -12.67
CA LYS A 13 -3.11 -12.43 -13.14
C LYS A 13 -2.77 -10.96 -13.01
N ALA A 14 -2.26 -10.53 -11.87
CA ALA A 14 -1.80 -9.16 -11.66
C ALA A 14 -0.69 -8.79 -12.66
N GLU A 15 0.32 -9.63 -12.80
CA GLU A 15 1.44 -9.45 -13.73
C GLU A 15 0.98 -9.38 -15.21
N SER A 16 -0.07 -10.14 -15.58
CA SER A 16 -0.61 -10.12 -16.95
C SER A 16 -1.24 -8.78 -17.35
N TRP A 17 -1.47 -7.90 -16.39
CA TRP A 17 -2.02 -6.56 -16.62
C TRP A 17 -0.95 -5.45 -16.55
N LEU A 18 0.31 -5.79 -16.32
CA LEU A 18 1.39 -4.80 -16.32
C LEU A 18 1.39 -3.99 -17.63
N GLY A 19 1.55 -2.68 -17.47
CA GLY A 19 1.57 -1.74 -18.59
C GLY A 19 0.19 -1.26 -19.07
N LEU A 20 -0.93 -1.82 -18.60
CA LEU A 20 -2.25 -1.21 -18.83
C LEU A 20 -2.30 0.16 -18.16
N ARG A 21 -2.74 1.20 -18.88
CA ARG A 21 -2.66 2.59 -18.40
C ARG A 21 -3.87 3.41 -18.83
N GLU A 22 -4.04 4.55 -18.19
CA GLU A 22 -5.11 5.49 -18.50
C GLU A 22 -4.92 6.16 -19.87
N ALA A 23 -3.69 6.55 -20.18
CA ALA A 23 -3.36 7.31 -21.37
C ALA A 23 -3.82 6.67 -22.70
N ASP A 24 -3.93 5.34 -22.76
CA ASP A 24 -4.43 4.60 -23.94
C ASP A 24 -5.78 3.90 -23.67
N GLY A 25 -6.35 4.09 -22.48
CA GLY A 25 -7.60 3.46 -22.07
C GLY A 25 -7.47 1.97 -21.72
N GLY A 26 -6.26 1.44 -21.62
CA GLY A 26 -6.01 0.03 -21.27
C GLY A 26 -6.56 -0.34 -19.88
N HIS A 27 -6.50 0.59 -18.92
CA HIS A 27 -7.06 0.40 -17.56
C HIS A 27 -8.57 0.12 -17.55
N ARG A 28 -9.33 0.52 -18.57
CA ARG A 28 -10.78 0.21 -18.70
C ARG A 28 -11.09 -1.29 -18.64
N GLN A 29 -10.13 -2.12 -19.01
CA GLN A 29 -10.29 -3.57 -18.87
C GLN A 29 -10.43 -3.97 -17.39
N ILE A 30 -9.65 -3.36 -16.52
CA ILE A 30 -9.68 -3.60 -15.06
C ILE A 30 -10.98 -3.08 -14.47
N LEU A 31 -11.37 -1.85 -14.83
CA LEU A 31 -12.60 -1.24 -14.35
C LEU A 31 -13.84 -2.06 -14.76
N ARG A 32 -13.89 -2.60 -15.99
CA ARG A 32 -14.97 -3.49 -16.44
C ARG A 32 -15.05 -4.77 -15.58
N VAL A 33 -13.91 -5.38 -15.24
CA VAL A 33 -13.89 -6.57 -14.38
C VAL A 33 -14.37 -6.22 -12.98
N TYR A 34 -13.89 -5.12 -12.39
CA TYR A 34 -14.35 -4.66 -11.09
C TYR A 34 -15.85 -4.35 -11.08
N ASN A 35 -16.34 -3.56 -12.03
CA ASN A 35 -17.75 -3.14 -12.12
C ASN A 35 -18.71 -4.32 -12.40
N ALA A 36 -18.19 -5.47 -12.84
CA ALA A 36 -18.97 -6.69 -13.01
C ALA A 36 -19.11 -7.54 -11.73
N ILE A 37 -18.41 -7.21 -10.64
CA ILE A 37 -18.50 -7.93 -9.35
C ILE A 37 -19.93 -7.80 -8.81
N ARG A 38 -20.48 -8.91 -8.30
CA ARG A 38 -21.84 -8.91 -7.66
C ARG A 38 -21.82 -9.65 -6.32
N PRO A 39 -22.33 -9.04 -5.22
CA PRO A 39 -22.74 -7.64 -5.16
C PRO A 39 -21.56 -6.70 -5.40
N LEU A 40 -21.82 -5.54 -6.01
CA LEU A 40 -20.79 -4.53 -6.22
C LEU A 40 -20.39 -3.91 -4.87
N PRO A 41 -19.11 -3.82 -4.53
CA PRO A 41 -18.67 -3.26 -3.28
C PRO A 41 -19.26 -1.88 -3.02
N ARG A 42 -19.96 -1.73 -1.90
CA ARG A 42 -20.71 -0.52 -1.52
C ARG A 42 -21.67 0.03 -2.60
N GLY A 43 -21.98 -0.75 -3.64
CA GLY A 43 -22.77 -0.28 -4.79
C GLY A 43 -22.06 0.77 -5.65
N TYR A 44 -20.76 0.94 -5.52
CA TYR A 44 -20.01 2.02 -6.14
C TYR A 44 -19.24 1.53 -7.40
N GLU A 45 -19.72 1.94 -8.57
CA GLU A 45 -19.00 1.73 -9.84
C GLU A 45 -17.80 2.68 -9.92
N ARG A 46 -16.70 2.20 -10.52
CA ARG A 46 -15.52 3.02 -10.80
C ARG A 46 -15.56 3.57 -12.22
N GLY A 47 -15.49 4.89 -12.32
CA GLY A 47 -15.29 5.61 -13.56
C GLY A 47 -13.79 5.74 -13.93
N GLU A 48 -13.52 6.25 -15.13
CA GLU A 48 -12.16 6.34 -15.68
C GLU A 48 -11.24 7.29 -14.91
N GLY A 49 -11.80 8.31 -14.25
CA GLY A 49 -11.03 9.30 -13.46
C GLY A 49 -10.97 8.99 -11.96
N ASP A 50 -11.55 7.89 -11.51
CA ASP A 50 -11.52 7.52 -10.10
C ASP A 50 -10.19 6.84 -9.74
N PRO A 51 -9.68 6.97 -8.50
CA PRO A 51 -8.57 6.14 -8.02
C PRO A 51 -8.94 4.65 -8.08
N TRP A 52 -8.11 3.80 -8.68
CA TRP A 52 -8.46 2.41 -8.94
C TRP A 52 -7.46 1.36 -8.40
N CYS A 53 -6.59 1.73 -7.46
CA CYS A 53 -5.66 0.77 -6.85
C CYS A 53 -6.39 -0.38 -6.12
N ALA A 54 -7.37 -0.09 -5.28
CA ALA A 54 -8.18 -1.10 -4.59
C ALA A 54 -9.10 -1.86 -5.56
N ALA A 55 -9.66 -1.17 -6.55
CA ALA A 55 -10.45 -1.80 -7.61
C ALA A 55 -9.59 -2.77 -8.47
N PHE A 56 -8.31 -2.47 -8.69
CA PHE A 56 -7.36 -3.38 -9.36
C PHE A 56 -7.23 -4.70 -8.58
N VAL A 57 -6.94 -4.65 -7.30
CA VAL A 57 -6.83 -5.86 -6.45
C VAL A 57 -8.12 -6.66 -6.48
N SER A 58 -9.26 -5.98 -6.35
CA SER A 58 -10.59 -6.61 -6.40
C SER A 58 -10.86 -7.26 -7.76
N ALA A 59 -10.46 -6.61 -8.85
CA ALA A 59 -10.58 -7.14 -10.20
C ALA A 59 -9.66 -8.36 -10.42
N VAL A 60 -8.45 -8.40 -9.85
CA VAL A 60 -7.58 -9.58 -9.87
C VAL A 60 -8.29 -10.76 -9.22
N GLY A 61 -8.86 -10.57 -8.03
CA GLY A 61 -9.65 -11.60 -7.34
C GLY A 61 -10.83 -12.10 -8.16
N ALA A 62 -11.60 -11.18 -8.74
CA ALA A 62 -12.76 -11.51 -9.56
C ALA A 62 -12.36 -12.28 -10.85
N ALA A 63 -11.30 -11.84 -11.53
CA ALA A 63 -10.80 -12.51 -12.73
C ALA A 63 -10.26 -13.92 -12.46
N CYS A 64 -9.85 -14.20 -11.21
CA CYS A 64 -9.42 -15.53 -10.77
C CYS A 64 -10.58 -16.37 -10.17
N GLY A 65 -11.80 -15.83 -10.02
CA GLY A 65 -12.90 -16.51 -9.34
C GLY A 65 -12.69 -16.61 -7.82
N LEU A 66 -11.90 -15.71 -7.23
CA LEU A 66 -11.43 -15.76 -5.83
C LEU A 66 -11.92 -14.55 -5.02
N THR A 67 -13.15 -14.07 -5.26
CA THR A 67 -13.74 -12.93 -4.52
C THR A 67 -14.02 -13.23 -3.04
N SER A 68 -14.08 -14.49 -2.65
CA SER A 68 -14.16 -14.90 -1.23
C SER A 68 -12.78 -14.89 -0.53
N VAL A 69 -11.69 -14.81 -1.28
CA VAL A 69 -10.30 -14.80 -0.80
C VAL A 69 -9.72 -13.39 -0.87
N LEU A 70 -9.69 -12.81 -2.07
CA LEU A 70 -9.38 -11.40 -2.29
C LEU A 70 -10.69 -10.61 -2.13
N LEU A 71 -10.95 -10.14 -0.91
CA LEU A 71 -12.19 -9.49 -0.54
C LEU A 71 -12.40 -8.19 -1.34
N PRO A 72 -13.49 -8.09 -2.15
CA PRO A 72 -13.61 -6.97 -3.08
C PRO A 72 -13.97 -5.67 -2.35
N GLU A 73 -13.23 -4.62 -2.69
CA GLU A 73 -13.47 -3.25 -2.22
C GLU A 73 -12.87 -2.24 -3.23
N CYS A 74 -13.28 -0.99 -3.15
CA CYS A 74 -12.81 0.08 -4.02
C CYS A 74 -12.09 1.22 -3.30
N GLY A 75 -11.87 1.09 -2.00
CA GLY A 75 -11.11 2.04 -1.18
C GLY A 75 -10.15 1.31 -0.26
N CYS A 76 -8.99 1.90 0.03
CA CYS A 76 -7.94 1.25 0.82
C CYS A 76 -8.39 1.03 2.27
N GLU A 77 -8.86 2.04 2.98
CA GLU A 77 -9.33 1.90 4.37
C GLU A 77 -10.52 0.94 4.52
N PRO A 78 -11.58 1.02 3.69
CA PRO A 78 -12.64 0.02 3.71
C PRO A 78 -12.15 -1.41 3.45
N MET A 79 -11.14 -1.59 2.58
CA MET A 79 -10.52 -2.90 2.33
C MET A 79 -9.77 -3.40 3.57
N ILE A 80 -9.00 -2.54 4.24
CA ILE A 80 -8.36 -2.87 5.54
C ILE A 80 -9.41 -3.29 6.56
N ALA A 81 -10.53 -2.57 6.65
CA ALA A 81 -11.62 -2.91 7.58
C ALA A 81 -12.20 -4.31 7.31
N LEU A 82 -12.34 -4.73 6.05
CA LEU A 82 -12.77 -6.09 5.71
C LEU A 82 -11.77 -7.13 6.20
N TYR A 83 -10.47 -6.92 5.98
CA TYR A 83 -9.43 -7.86 6.43
C TYR A 83 -9.27 -7.87 7.95
N ARG A 84 -9.43 -6.73 8.62
CA ARG A 84 -9.51 -6.68 10.10
C ARG A 84 -10.70 -7.48 10.64
N ALA A 85 -11.89 -7.30 10.08
CA ALA A 85 -13.07 -8.05 10.46
C ALA A 85 -12.92 -9.56 10.24
N ALA A 86 -12.17 -9.97 9.21
CA ALA A 86 -11.85 -11.36 8.93
C ALA A 86 -10.70 -11.92 9.79
N GLY A 87 -10.08 -11.12 10.68
CA GLY A 87 -8.88 -11.52 11.43
C GLY A 87 -7.66 -11.77 10.53
N ARG A 88 -7.57 -11.10 9.39
CA ARG A 88 -6.56 -11.29 8.33
C ARG A 88 -5.74 -10.03 8.04
N TRP A 89 -5.73 -9.08 8.97
CA TRP A 89 -4.94 -7.86 8.89
C TRP A 89 -3.75 -7.93 9.85
N GLU A 90 -2.59 -7.51 9.39
CA GLU A 90 -1.37 -7.43 10.17
C GLU A 90 -0.79 -6.01 10.09
N GLU A 91 -0.70 -5.37 11.25
CA GLU A 91 -0.18 -4.02 11.44
C GLU A 91 1.30 -4.05 11.81
N ALA A 92 2.10 -4.77 11.05
CA ALA A 92 3.53 -4.93 11.30
C ALA A 92 4.29 -4.68 9.99
N ASP A 93 4.97 -3.56 9.89
CA ASP A 93 5.78 -3.19 8.72
C ASP A 93 6.98 -4.14 8.51
N GLU A 94 7.54 -4.69 9.58
CA GLU A 94 8.63 -5.69 9.55
C GLU A 94 8.17 -7.12 9.23
N ALA A 95 6.86 -7.35 9.15
CA ALA A 95 6.35 -8.67 8.83
C ALA A 95 6.72 -9.06 7.40
N ILE A 96 7.21 -10.29 7.22
CA ILE A 96 7.50 -10.83 5.89
C ILE A 96 6.22 -11.44 5.31
N PRO A 97 5.63 -10.80 4.30
CA PRO A 97 4.45 -11.32 3.61
C PRO A 97 4.82 -12.47 2.68
N ARG A 98 3.79 -13.08 2.08
CA ARG A 98 3.97 -14.12 1.05
C ARG A 98 3.40 -13.61 -0.29
N PRO A 99 3.87 -14.14 -1.43
CA PRO A 99 3.25 -13.85 -2.72
C PRO A 99 1.74 -14.12 -2.66
N GLY A 100 0.94 -13.18 -3.16
CA GLY A 100 -0.51 -13.18 -3.07
C GLY A 100 -1.08 -12.42 -1.86
N ASP A 101 -0.27 -11.99 -0.90
CA ASP A 101 -0.70 -11.07 0.15
C ASP A 101 -0.79 -9.64 -0.39
N LEU A 102 -1.52 -8.78 0.32
CA LEU A 102 -1.67 -7.38 -0.04
C LEU A 102 -0.81 -6.51 0.87
N ILE A 103 -0.25 -5.46 0.31
CA ILE A 103 0.48 -4.42 1.03
C ILE A 103 -0.28 -3.11 0.89
N PHE A 104 -0.38 -2.39 2.00
CA PHE A 104 -1.00 -1.07 2.04
C PHE A 104 0.02 -0.02 2.44
N TYR A 105 -0.14 1.18 1.89
CA TYR A 105 0.80 2.28 2.07
C TYR A 105 0.08 3.51 2.64
N ASP A 106 0.75 4.20 3.54
CA ASP A 106 0.46 5.56 3.97
C ASP A 106 1.60 6.46 3.50
N TRP A 107 1.37 7.22 2.44
CA TRP A 107 2.38 8.10 1.88
C TRP A 107 2.57 9.39 2.69
N GLN A 108 1.61 9.73 3.56
CA GLN A 108 1.69 10.86 4.47
C GLN A 108 2.42 10.53 5.77
N ASP A 109 2.81 9.27 5.97
CA ASP A 109 3.59 8.90 7.15
C ASP A 109 4.87 9.76 7.23
N ALA A 110 4.82 10.78 8.08
CA ALA A 110 5.94 11.66 8.40
C ALA A 110 6.78 11.11 9.56
N GLY A 111 6.35 10.01 10.15
CA GLY A 111 6.93 9.40 11.34
C GLY A 111 8.05 8.42 11.05
N ALA A 112 8.22 7.49 11.94
CA ALA A 112 9.25 6.47 11.93
C ALA A 112 8.75 5.10 11.44
N GLY A 113 7.69 5.07 10.62
CA GLY A 113 7.08 3.80 10.18
C GLY A 113 6.33 3.13 11.33
N ASP A 114 5.34 3.82 11.90
CA ASP A 114 4.62 3.35 13.08
C ASP A 114 3.37 2.52 12.75
N CYS A 115 3.16 2.20 11.47
CA CYS A 115 2.00 1.46 10.96
C CYS A 115 0.64 2.11 11.29
N ARG A 116 0.61 3.43 11.47
CA ARG A 116 -0.59 4.23 11.74
C ARG A 116 -0.94 5.11 10.55
N GLY A 117 -2.06 5.80 10.64
CA GLY A 117 -2.56 6.68 9.59
C GLY A 117 -3.58 5.99 8.68
N GLU A 118 -3.96 6.68 7.62
CA GLU A 118 -4.91 6.19 6.62
C GLU A 118 -4.17 5.70 5.38
N ALA A 119 -4.58 4.54 4.88
CA ALA A 119 -3.94 3.97 3.69
C ALA A 119 -4.37 4.71 2.42
N ASP A 120 -3.38 5.21 1.68
CA ASP A 120 -3.56 5.90 0.40
C ASP A 120 -3.57 4.94 -0.78
N HIS A 121 -2.91 3.81 -0.65
CA HIS A 121 -2.62 2.93 -1.76
C HIS A 121 -2.56 1.47 -1.34
N VAL A 122 -2.77 0.57 -2.31
CA VAL A 122 -2.68 -0.88 -2.11
C VAL A 122 -2.07 -1.54 -3.33
N GLY A 123 -1.26 -2.58 -3.09
CA GLY A 123 -0.70 -3.44 -4.11
C GLY A 123 -0.81 -4.92 -3.75
N LEU A 124 -0.59 -5.78 -4.75
CA LEU A 124 -0.51 -7.22 -4.60
C LEU A 124 0.94 -7.67 -4.69
N ILE A 125 1.44 -8.33 -3.66
CA ILE A 125 2.80 -8.86 -3.60
C ILE A 125 2.90 -10.06 -4.52
N THR A 126 3.81 -10.02 -5.49
CA THR A 126 3.99 -11.10 -6.47
C THR A 126 5.26 -11.92 -6.23
N ALA A 127 6.29 -11.33 -5.61
CA ALA A 127 7.49 -12.06 -5.21
C ALA A 127 8.06 -11.54 -3.89
N VAL A 128 8.77 -12.42 -3.19
CA VAL A 128 9.49 -12.11 -1.94
C VAL A 128 10.86 -12.80 -2.00
N GLU A 129 11.93 -12.01 -1.92
CA GLU A 129 13.33 -12.45 -1.95
C GLU A 129 14.05 -11.95 -0.69
N GLY A 130 14.03 -12.75 0.37
CA GLY A 130 14.44 -12.29 1.70
C GLY A 130 13.43 -11.27 2.24
N ASP A 131 13.87 -10.05 2.45
CA ASP A 131 13.07 -8.89 2.84
C ASP A 131 12.69 -7.98 1.65
N LEU A 132 13.19 -8.26 0.44
CA LEU A 132 12.84 -7.53 -0.76
C LEU A 132 11.50 -8.03 -1.33
N LEU A 133 10.54 -7.13 -1.43
CA LEU A 133 9.21 -7.37 -1.94
C LEU A 133 9.08 -6.86 -3.38
N THR A 134 8.47 -7.66 -4.26
CA THR A 134 7.99 -7.22 -5.57
C THR A 134 6.48 -7.13 -5.52
N VAL A 135 5.94 -5.98 -5.89
CA VAL A 135 4.52 -5.65 -5.77
C VAL A 135 3.99 -5.17 -7.11
N VAL A 136 2.86 -5.69 -7.56
CA VAL A 136 2.12 -5.16 -8.71
C VAL A 136 0.97 -4.31 -8.21
N GLU A 137 0.90 -3.08 -8.71
CA GLU A 137 -0.03 -2.05 -8.25
C GLU A 137 -0.85 -1.51 -9.41
N GLY A 138 -2.14 -1.35 -9.20
CA GLY A 138 -2.99 -0.55 -10.08
C GLY A 138 -2.91 0.93 -9.72
N ASN A 139 -3.12 1.80 -10.70
CA ASN A 139 -3.06 3.26 -10.53
C ASN A 139 -1.71 3.78 -10.00
N LEU A 140 -0.64 3.06 -10.31
CA LEU A 140 0.72 3.52 -10.07
C LEU A 140 1.13 4.45 -11.21
N SER A 141 1.07 5.78 -10.98
CA SER A 141 1.26 6.77 -12.05
C SER A 141 0.33 6.52 -13.25
N ASP A 142 -0.95 6.33 -12.98
CA ASP A 142 -2.04 6.12 -13.95
C ASP A 142 -1.87 4.83 -14.79
N ALA A 143 -1.16 3.84 -14.25
CA ALA A 143 -0.91 2.55 -14.91
C ALA A 143 -0.90 1.37 -13.93
N VAL A 144 -0.92 0.14 -14.45
CA VAL A 144 -0.47 -1.02 -13.71
C VAL A 144 1.06 -1.08 -13.80
N GLY A 145 1.68 -0.96 -12.65
CA GLY A 145 3.13 -0.92 -12.54
C GLY A 145 3.67 -1.89 -11.48
N GLU A 146 4.98 -2.09 -11.51
CA GLU A 146 5.71 -2.88 -10.52
C GLU A 146 6.49 -1.94 -9.60
N ARG A 147 6.45 -2.25 -8.30
CA ARG A 147 7.27 -1.61 -7.28
C ARG A 147 8.14 -2.66 -6.59
N ARG A 148 9.38 -2.29 -6.27
CA ARG A 148 10.26 -3.08 -5.41
C ARG A 148 10.62 -2.26 -4.17
N LEU A 149 10.46 -2.86 -2.98
CA LEU A 149 10.76 -2.21 -1.71
C LEU A 149 11.14 -3.27 -0.68
N TYR A 150 11.79 -2.84 0.41
CA TYR A 150 12.09 -3.73 1.52
C TYR A 150 10.94 -3.75 2.54
N ALA A 151 10.70 -4.91 3.15
CA ALA A 151 9.88 -4.99 4.36
C ALA A 151 10.50 -4.07 5.44
N GLY A 152 9.66 -3.45 6.27
CA GLY A 152 10.10 -2.43 7.21
C GLY A 152 10.27 -1.03 6.60
N ALA A 153 9.92 -0.84 5.32
CA ALA A 153 9.89 0.51 4.74
C ALA A 153 8.84 1.36 5.47
N ARG A 154 9.23 2.55 5.90
CA ARG A 154 8.46 3.43 6.81
C ARG A 154 7.04 3.79 6.35
N PHE A 155 6.78 3.76 5.06
CA PHE A 155 5.45 4.06 4.49
C PHE A 155 4.55 2.82 4.37
N ILE A 156 5.00 1.67 4.85
CA ILE A 156 4.14 0.49 4.91
C ILE A 156 3.13 0.69 6.04
N ARG A 157 1.83 0.70 5.67
CA ARG A 157 0.73 0.78 6.63
C ARG A 157 0.42 -0.59 7.25
N GLY A 158 0.70 -1.65 6.55
CA GLY A 158 0.48 -3.03 6.99
C GLY A 158 0.14 -3.96 5.83
N PHE A 159 -0.19 -5.20 6.19
CA PHE A 159 -0.46 -6.26 5.25
C PHE A 159 -1.83 -6.91 5.48
N ALA A 160 -2.53 -7.25 4.38
CA ALA A 160 -3.65 -8.16 4.44
C ALA A 160 -3.23 -9.55 3.96
N ARG A 161 -3.73 -10.58 4.66
CA ARG A 161 -3.38 -11.98 4.40
C ARG A 161 -4.62 -12.75 3.93
N PRO A 162 -4.92 -12.76 2.61
CA PRO A 162 -6.08 -13.44 2.06
C PRO A 162 -6.10 -14.94 2.39
N ASP A 163 -7.28 -15.50 2.62
CA ASP A 163 -7.45 -16.89 3.06
C ASP A 163 -7.46 -17.88 1.89
N TYR A 164 -6.32 -18.04 1.27
CA TYR A 164 -6.16 -19.02 0.19
C TYR A 164 -6.32 -20.46 0.67
N ALA A 165 -5.99 -20.74 1.93
CA ALA A 165 -6.09 -22.10 2.50
C ALA A 165 -7.54 -22.60 2.53
N SER A 166 -8.49 -21.74 2.87
CA SER A 166 -9.91 -22.10 2.87
C SER A 166 -10.48 -22.36 1.47
N ALA A 167 -9.89 -21.76 0.44
CA ALA A 167 -10.29 -21.96 -0.96
C ALA A 167 -9.56 -23.14 -1.64
N ALA A 168 -8.48 -23.63 -1.01
CA ALA A 168 -7.75 -24.78 -1.53
C ALA A 168 -8.59 -26.06 -1.39
N THR A 169 -8.76 -26.79 -2.50
CA THR A 169 -9.34 -28.14 -2.44
C THR A 169 -8.27 -29.11 -1.89
N ALA A 170 -8.60 -29.79 -0.82
CA ALA A 170 -7.73 -30.86 -0.30
C ALA A 170 -7.51 -31.92 -1.41
N GLU A 171 -6.28 -32.11 -1.83
CA GLU A 171 -5.91 -33.32 -2.58
C GLU A 171 -6.06 -34.50 -1.61
N GLY A 172 -7.10 -35.30 -1.77
CA GLY A 172 -7.20 -36.59 -1.10
C GLY A 172 -8.38 -36.83 -0.15
N ALA A 173 -9.48 -36.14 -0.24
CA ALA A 173 -10.72 -36.64 0.31
C ALA A 173 -11.33 -37.65 -0.67
N ALA A 174 -10.87 -38.92 -0.58
CA ALA A 174 -11.55 -40.04 -1.21
C ALA A 174 -13.01 -40.08 -0.75
N SER A 175 -13.90 -40.16 -1.71
CA SER A 175 -15.33 -40.28 -1.59
C SER A 175 -15.76 -41.27 -0.48
N ALA A 176 -16.33 -40.74 0.59
CA ALA A 176 -17.21 -41.52 1.46
C ALA A 176 -18.66 -41.20 1.06
N PRO A 177 -19.53 -42.21 0.89
CA PRO A 177 -20.91 -42.00 0.47
C PRO A 177 -21.72 -41.35 1.60
N VAL A 178 -22.38 -40.26 1.29
CA VAL A 178 -23.29 -39.56 2.21
C VAL A 178 -24.60 -40.36 2.24
N SER A 179 -24.91 -40.95 3.40
CA SER A 179 -26.27 -41.42 3.70
C SER A 179 -27.14 -40.23 4.09
N PRO A 180 -28.38 -40.13 3.60
CA PRO A 180 -29.25 -39.00 3.92
C PRO A 180 -29.88 -39.18 5.30
N SER A 181 -29.67 -38.24 6.20
CA SER A 181 -30.41 -38.12 7.46
C SER A 181 -31.49 -37.05 7.31
N ALA A 182 -32.70 -37.41 7.74
CA ALA A 182 -33.94 -36.67 7.63
C ALA A 182 -34.01 -35.39 8.48
N PRO A 183 -34.95 -34.46 8.23
CA PRO A 183 -34.98 -33.14 8.79
C PRO A 183 -35.64 -33.07 10.18
N ALA A 184 -35.08 -32.24 11.06
CA ALA A 184 -35.72 -31.83 12.30
C ALA A 184 -36.28 -30.42 12.19
N SER A 185 -37.56 -30.32 12.61
CA SER A 185 -38.41 -29.11 12.56
C SER A 185 -38.06 -28.07 13.62
N PRO A 186 -38.57 -26.82 13.47
CA PRO A 186 -38.10 -25.63 14.17
C PRO A 186 -38.83 -25.37 15.50
N SER A 187 -38.11 -24.74 16.42
CA SER A 187 -38.72 -24.12 17.61
C SER A 187 -38.55 -22.61 17.57
N ALA A 188 -39.65 -21.90 17.70
CA ALA A 188 -39.80 -20.46 17.71
C ALA A 188 -39.68 -19.86 19.16
N PRO A 189 -39.88 -18.55 19.38
CA PRO A 189 -38.93 -17.63 20.01
C PRO A 189 -39.34 -17.17 21.41
N ALA A 190 -38.44 -16.52 22.12
CA ALA A 190 -38.78 -15.71 23.30
C ALA A 190 -38.05 -14.36 23.28
N SER A 191 -38.83 -13.30 23.25
CA SER A 191 -38.46 -11.92 23.59
C SER A 191 -39.11 -11.55 24.93
N PRO A 192 -38.97 -10.29 25.43
CA PRO A 192 -37.83 -9.53 25.94
C PRO A 192 -38.09 -8.97 27.36
N SER A 193 -37.13 -8.34 27.97
CA SER A 193 -37.30 -7.27 29.00
C SER A 193 -35.90 -6.71 29.29
N GLY A 194 -35.57 -5.44 29.35
CA GLY A 194 -36.30 -4.29 29.82
C GLY A 194 -35.45 -3.62 30.91
N GLY A 195 -35.02 -2.35 30.71
CA GLY A 195 -34.61 -1.40 31.77
C GLY A 195 -33.10 -1.33 32.03
N GLY A 196 -32.47 -0.16 32.03
CA GLY A 196 -32.65 1.03 32.72
C GLY A 196 -31.41 1.95 32.58
N VAL A 197 -31.66 3.20 32.47
CA VAL A 197 -30.79 4.35 32.42
C VAL A 197 -30.04 4.60 33.71
N SER A 198 -28.81 5.15 33.65
CA SER A 198 -28.29 6.10 34.64
C SER A 198 -27.16 6.94 34.06
N GLU A 199 -27.40 8.22 33.98
CA GLU A 199 -26.41 9.29 33.84
C GLU A 199 -25.61 9.44 35.12
N ALA A 200 -24.34 9.80 35.02
CA ALA A 200 -23.66 10.62 36.01
C ALA A 200 -22.44 11.33 35.40
N ASP A 201 -22.56 12.57 35.37
CA ASP A 201 -21.68 13.72 35.21
C ASP A 201 -20.46 13.65 36.14
N GLY A 202 -19.30 14.18 35.69
CA GLY A 202 -18.11 14.31 36.53
C GLY A 202 -17.00 15.10 35.85
N ARG A 203 -17.15 16.44 35.88
CA ARG A 203 -16.08 17.40 35.58
C ARG A 203 -14.97 17.29 36.65
N GLY A 204 -13.71 17.41 36.19
CA GLY A 204 -12.57 17.65 37.04
C GLY A 204 -11.49 18.37 36.23
N GLU A 205 -11.49 19.69 36.32
CA GLU A 205 -10.38 20.55 35.95
C GLU A 205 -9.26 20.36 37.00
N ASP A 206 -8.01 20.21 36.56
CA ASP A 206 -6.88 20.63 37.38
C ASP A 206 -5.75 21.19 36.52
N SER A 207 -5.42 22.41 36.84
CA SER A 207 -4.37 23.24 36.31
C SER A 207 -3.05 22.95 37.07
N GLY A 208 -2.03 22.53 36.32
CA GLY A 208 -0.68 22.38 36.85
C GLY A 208 0.35 23.02 35.94
N THR A 209 0.72 24.24 36.25
CA THR A 209 1.89 24.93 35.72
C THR A 209 3.16 24.23 36.19
N ASP A 210 4.07 23.89 35.29
CA ASP A 210 5.47 23.71 35.67
C ASP A 210 6.45 24.21 34.61
N ALA A 211 7.52 24.81 35.12
CA ALA A 211 8.46 25.67 34.48
C ALA A 211 9.55 24.92 33.66
N PRO A 212 10.34 25.61 32.81
CA PRO A 212 11.23 25.00 31.85
C PRO A 212 12.50 24.47 32.51
N ILE A 213 12.83 23.22 32.25
CA ILE A 213 14.11 22.61 32.61
C ILE A 213 15.19 23.10 31.65
N GLY A 214 16.21 23.73 32.20
CA GLY A 214 17.31 24.35 31.50
C GLY A 214 18.07 23.40 30.56
N LEU A 215 18.29 23.86 29.34
CA LEU A 215 19.23 23.31 28.39
C LEU A 215 20.67 23.51 28.90
N VAL A 216 21.32 22.43 29.28
CA VAL A 216 22.77 22.40 29.47
C VAL A 216 23.42 22.33 28.09
N PRO A 217 24.32 23.27 27.72
CA PRO A 217 25.02 23.21 26.43
C PRO A 217 25.97 22.02 26.39
N ARG A 218 25.77 21.13 25.40
CA ARG A 218 26.74 20.07 25.10
C ARG A 218 28.00 20.71 24.47
N PRO A 219 29.22 20.37 24.92
CA PRO A 219 30.45 20.91 24.33
C PRO A 219 30.57 20.50 22.85
N LEU A 220 30.93 21.45 22.01
CA LEU A 220 31.28 21.23 20.62
C LEU A 220 32.57 20.40 20.54
N PRO A 221 32.66 19.43 19.62
CA PRO A 221 33.93 18.76 19.36
C PRO A 221 34.91 19.72 18.67
N PRO A 222 36.24 19.52 18.84
CA PRO A 222 37.25 20.42 18.30
C PRO A 222 37.23 20.41 16.76
N GLU A 223 37.40 21.59 16.20
CA GLU A 223 37.58 21.81 14.77
C GLU A 223 38.86 21.10 14.28
N GLY A 224 38.69 19.95 13.62
CA GLY A 224 39.71 19.28 12.87
C GLY A 224 39.20 19.11 11.46
N GLU A 225 39.95 19.62 10.51
CA GLU A 225 39.70 19.58 9.07
C GLU A 225 39.49 18.13 8.61
N ALA A 226 38.22 17.71 8.48
CA ALA A 226 37.84 16.59 7.67
C ALA A 226 36.92 17.15 6.57
N SER A 227 37.31 16.95 5.32
CA SER A 227 36.48 17.20 4.15
C SER A 227 35.09 16.73 4.43
N ALA A 228 34.17 17.65 4.65
CA ALA A 228 32.77 17.38 4.87
C ALA A 228 32.23 16.82 3.56
N ALA A 229 32.14 15.50 3.47
CA ALA A 229 31.28 14.86 2.47
C ALA A 229 29.88 15.44 2.72
N THR A 230 29.44 16.31 1.83
CA THR A 230 28.10 16.94 1.91
C THR A 230 27.10 15.80 1.79
N VAL A 231 26.55 15.36 2.92
CA VAL A 231 25.49 14.36 2.94
C VAL A 231 24.25 15.04 2.37
N LEU A 232 23.94 14.71 1.13
CA LEU A 232 22.73 15.21 0.47
C LEU A 232 21.50 14.67 1.21
N PRO A 233 20.46 15.50 1.45
CA PRO A 233 19.29 15.08 2.19
C PRO A 233 18.50 14.00 1.41
N ILE A 234 17.82 13.14 2.11
CA ILE A 234 16.79 12.29 1.50
C ILE A 234 15.59 13.17 1.22
N LEU A 235 15.14 13.18 -0.04
CA LEU A 235 13.96 13.95 -0.48
C LEU A 235 12.83 13.02 -0.85
N ARG A 236 11.61 13.39 -0.43
CA ARG A 236 10.41 12.57 -0.57
C ARG A 236 9.17 13.43 -0.78
N ARG A 237 8.07 12.80 -1.11
CA ARG A 237 6.79 13.47 -1.32
C ARG A 237 6.40 14.30 -0.08
N GLY A 238 6.02 15.55 -0.32
CA GLY A 238 5.70 16.52 0.72
C GLY A 238 6.85 17.44 1.11
N ASP A 239 8.11 17.07 0.79
CA ASP A 239 9.25 17.95 1.03
C ASP A 239 9.19 19.19 0.12
N LYS A 240 9.71 20.32 0.62
CA LYS A 240 9.73 21.58 -0.09
C LYS A 240 11.08 22.28 0.06
N GLY A 241 11.40 23.11 -0.94
CA GLY A 241 12.52 24.02 -0.88
C GLY A 241 13.64 23.72 -1.86
N LYS A 242 14.81 24.35 -1.64
CA LYS A 242 15.93 24.35 -2.61
C LYS A 242 16.52 22.99 -2.91
N ALA A 243 16.53 22.09 -1.93
CA ALA A 243 17.03 20.74 -2.14
C ALA A 243 16.11 19.94 -3.09
N VAL A 244 14.78 20.07 -2.92
CA VAL A 244 13.79 19.50 -3.84
C VAL A 244 13.95 20.09 -5.24
N GLN A 245 14.07 21.41 -5.34
CA GLN A 245 14.29 22.10 -6.61
C GLN A 245 15.55 21.61 -7.33
N ALA A 246 16.63 21.39 -6.59
CA ALA A 246 17.88 20.82 -7.15
C ALA A 246 17.66 19.40 -7.71
N GLY A 247 16.96 18.54 -6.95
CA GLY A 247 16.58 17.20 -7.41
C GLY A 247 15.73 17.21 -8.67
N GLN A 248 14.73 18.10 -8.71
CA GLN A 248 13.87 18.30 -9.89
C GLN A 248 14.68 18.78 -11.11
N LEU A 249 15.60 19.73 -10.95
CA LEU A 249 16.47 20.20 -12.05
C LEU A 249 17.31 19.07 -12.62
N LEU A 250 17.87 18.21 -11.76
CA LEU A 250 18.65 17.06 -12.19
C LEU A 250 17.80 16.02 -12.93
N LEU A 251 16.59 15.76 -12.45
CA LEU A 251 15.63 14.88 -13.13
C LEU A 251 15.26 15.42 -14.50
N ILE A 252 14.92 16.71 -14.60
CA ILE A 252 14.56 17.37 -15.85
C ILE A 252 15.73 17.34 -16.84
N ALA A 253 16.96 17.61 -16.38
CA ALA A 253 18.17 17.53 -17.20
C ALA A 253 18.43 16.14 -17.78
N ARG A 254 17.85 15.09 -17.17
CA ARG A 254 17.90 13.69 -17.62
C ARG A 254 16.64 13.26 -18.39
N GLY A 255 15.74 14.20 -18.72
CA GLY A 255 14.54 13.95 -19.51
C GLY A 255 13.30 13.53 -18.70
N TYR A 256 13.38 13.55 -17.36
CA TYR A 256 12.26 13.18 -16.50
C TYR A 256 11.52 14.44 -16.03
N ARG A 257 10.34 14.72 -16.61
CA ARG A 257 9.53 15.89 -16.28
C ARG A 257 8.91 15.78 -14.89
N CYS A 258 9.03 16.85 -14.08
CA CYS A 258 8.46 16.97 -12.72
C CYS A 258 7.11 17.72 -12.72
N GLY A 259 6.33 17.59 -13.78
CA GLY A 259 5.03 18.24 -13.93
C GLY A 259 5.08 19.57 -14.72
N PRO A 260 3.93 20.26 -14.81
CA PRO A 260 3.81 21.49 -15.62
C PRO A 260 4.58 22.68 -15.03
N TRP A 261 4.84 22.68 -13.74
CA TRP A 261 5.55 23.75 -13.02
C TRP A 261 7.07 23.55 -13.01
N GLY A 262 7.58 22.42 -13.55
CA GLY A 262 9.00 22.13 -13.64
C GLY A 262 9.67 21.93 -12.28
N ALA A 263 10.76 22.68 -12.06
CA ALA A 263 11.51 22.64 -10.79
C ALA A 263 10.99 23.73 -9.82
N ASP A 264 9.80 23.51 -9.29
CA ASP A 264 9.09 24.44 -8.41
C ASP A 264 9.51 24.33 -6.92
N GLY A 265 10.30 23.30 -6.59
CA GLY A 265 10.73 23.06 -5.22
C GLY A 265 9.66 22.39 -4.35
N ASP A 266 8.58 21.87 -4.93
CA ASP A 266 7.56 21.08 -4.25
C ASP A 266 7.66 19.60 -4.71
N PHE A 267 7.93 18.69 -3.76
CA PHE A 267 7.98 17.27 -4.05
C PHE A 267 6.56 16.69 -4.09
N GLY A 268 5.80 17.14 -5.08
CA GLY A 268 4.44 16.66 -5.32
C GLY A 268 4.38 15.31 -6.07
N PRO A 269 3.15 14.85 -6.43
CA PRO A 269 2.95 13.59 -7.16
C PRO A 269 3.72 13.53 -8.49
N ALA A 270 3.84 14.64 -9.19
CA ALA A 270 4.56 14.70 -10.47
C ALA A 270 6.07 14.50 -10.30
N THR A 271 6.67 15.09 -9.25
CA THR A 271 8.07 14.87 -8.87
C THR A 271 8.31 13.43 -8.45
N TYR A 272 7.41 12.87 -7.62
CA TYR A 272 7.46 11.45 -7.23
C TYR A 272 7.47 10.54 -8.46
N GLY A 273 6.54 10.73 -9.40
CA GLY A 273 6.50 9.95 -10.63
C GLY A 273 7.75 10.10 -11.50
N ALA A 274 8.38 11.29 -11.51
CA ALA A 274 9.64 11.51 -12.21
C ALA A 274 10.80 10.74 -11.56
N VAL A 275 10.91 10.77 -10.23
CA VAL A 275 11.92 10.00 -9.47
C VAL A 275 11.74 8.51 -9.73
N TYR A 276 10.52 8.01 -9.60
CA TYR A 276 10.20 6.60 -9.82
C TYR A 276 10.63 6.12 -11.23
N ARG A 277 10.26 6.87 -12.29
CA ARG A 277 10.68 6.54 -13.66
C ARG A 277 12.19 6.61 -13.84
N PHE A 278 12.87 7.55 -13.19
CA PHE A 278 14.32 7.64 -13.21
C PHE A 278 14.95 6.40 -12.54
N GLN A 279 14.48 6.04 -11.36
CA GLN A 279 14.93 4.86 -10.64
C GLN A 279 14.72 3.59 -11.46
N GLN A 280 13.57 3.44 -12.11
CA GLN A 280 13.28 2.33 -13.00
C GLN A 280 14.27 2.25 -14.17
N GLY A 281 14.53 3.38 -14.84
CA GLY A 281 15.49 3.45 -15.95
C GLY A 281 16.91 3.13 -15.54
N LYS A 282 17.30 3.42 -14.29
CA LYS A 282 18.63 3.17 -13.71
C LYS A 282 18.71 1.86 -12.92
N LYS A 283 17.62 1.08 -12.84
CA LYS A 283 17.53 -0.18 -12.06
C LYS A 283 17.88 0.01 -10.59
N LEU A 284 17.49 1.15 -10.02
CA LEU A 284 17.61 1.48 -8.61
C LEU A 284 16.39 0.94 -7.83
N LEU A 285 16.46 1.03 -6.50
CA LEU A 285 15.29 0.81 -5.65
C LEU A 285 14.17 1.77 -6.03
N LEU A 286 12.95 1.24 -6.28
CA LEU A 286 11.79 2.01 -6.76
C LEU A 286 10.97 2.54 -5.57
N ASP A 287 11.58 3.36 -4.72
CA ASP A 287 10.95 3.95 -3.54
C ASP A 287 10.33 5.34 -3.81
N GLY A 288 10.64 5.93 -4.98
CA GLY A 288 10.19 7.27 -5.33
C GLY A 288 10.85 8.38 -4.50
N GLU A 289 11.89 8.07 -3.71
CA GLU A 289 12.66 9.02 -2.92
C GLU A 289 14.01 9.34 -3.60
N ILE A 290 14.51 10.56 -3.41
CA ILE A 290 15.86 10.89 -3.82
C ILE A 290 16.79 10.67 -2.62
N GLY A 291 17.11 9.41 -2.36
CA GLY A 291 18.07 8.96 -1.36
C GLY A 291 19.51 8.91 -1.91
N PRO A 292 20.50 8.43 -1.13
CA PRO A 292 21.92 8.45 -1.51
C PRO A 292 22.22 7.80 -2.86
N GLN A 293 21.58 6.67 -3.17
CA GLN A 293 21.77 5.97 -4.45
C GLN A 293 21.16 6.77 -5.61
N THR A 294 19.97 7.34 -5.41
CA THR A 294 19.29 8.17 -6.41
C THR A 294 20.07 9.46 -6.66
N TRP A 295 20.56 10.11 -5.61
CA TRP A 295 21.47 11.26 -5.74
C TRP A 295 22.73 10.92 -6.52
N SER A 296 23.41 9.83 -6.18
CA SER A 296 24.60 9.38 -6.88
C SER A 296 24.34 9.18 -8.38
N ALA A 297 23.24 8.54 -8.72
CA ALA A 297 22.84 8.32 -10.11
C ALA A 297 22.40 9.63 -10.80
N LEU A 298 21.80 10.58 -10.07
CA LEU A 298 21.43 11.90 -10.60
C LEU A 298 22.63 12.81 -10.84
N VAL A 299 23.68 12.70 -10.03
CA VAL A 299 24.89 13.55 -10.13
C VAL A 299 25.96 12.90 -11.01
N GLY A 300 25.99 11.57 -11.10
CA GLY A 300 26.96 10.81 -11.92
C GLY A 300 26.94 11.23 -13.41
N GLU A 301 28.05 10.99 -14.11
CA GLU A 301 28.26 11.42 -15.48
C GLU A 301 27.19 10.89 -16.46
N ARG A 302 26.89 11.71 -17.50
CA ARG A 302 26.12 11.24 -18.65
C ARG A 302 26.97 10.23 -19.43
N GLU A 303 26.57 8.96 -19.44
CA GLU A 303 26.98 8.06 -20.50
C GLU A 303 26.38 8.46 -21.84
#